data_787365c3a448a9455c40ec7ef2800044
#
_entry.id   787365c3a448a9455c40ec7ef2800044
#
_cell.length_a   1.000
_cell.length_b   1.000
_cell.length_c   1.000
_cell.angle_alpha   90.00
_cell.angle_beta   90.00
_cell.angle_gamma   90.00
#
_symmetry.space_group_name_H-M   'P 1'
#
loop_
_entity.id
_entity.type
_entity.pdbx_description
1 polymer ?
#
loop_
_entity_poly.entity_id
_entity_poly.type
_entity_poly.pdbx_seq_one_letter_code
_entity_poly.pdbx_strand_id
1 'polypeptide(L)'
;MTINLEIPKKFKPLVSQANQVATEVFRPISRKYDEAEHSYPKELDMLASLIDGMNEGSDIGGAGAAGVRREKSDDGENRNGSNLSTVLGIIELCWGDVGLLLSMPRQGLGNSAIASVATEEQLKTYGGKWAAMAITEPEAGSDSAAIRATAELDGDEYVLNGEKIFVTSGDRADLIVVWASLDRSKGRAAIKSFIVERDNPGLKLDRLEHKLGIRASDTANFTLQDCRVPKEALLGDPEVKEKGFAGVMETFDNTRPLVAAMAVGVTRAALEETRKKLKEAGVKIDYDKPALSQHAAAARFLEMEADYEAAWLLTLQAAWMADNSKPNSLQASMAKAKAGRTCVEVTLGCVELCGAVGYGENELLEKWARDSKILDIFEGTQQIQLLIVARQLLKKTSAELR
;
A
#
# COMPACT_ATOMS: atom_id res chain seq x y z
N MET A 1 2.59 -25.33 16.04
CA MET A 1 3.52 -24.39 15.37
C MET A 1 3.53 -23.13 16.22
N THR A 2 4.66 -22.82 16.84
CA THR A 2 4.76 -21.66 17.75
C THR A 2 5.12 -20.44 16.89
N ILE A 3 4.24 -19.45 16.82
CA ILE A 3 4.54 -18.16 16.17
C ILE A 3 5.32 -17.35 17.21
N ASN A 4 6.55 -16.97 16.89
CA ASN A 4 7.30 -16.02 17.68
C ASN A 4 6.94 -14.61 17.21
N LEU A 5 6.27 -13.85 18.07
CA LEU A 5 5.78 -12.50 17.78
C LEU A 5 6.76 -11.40 18.19
N GLU A 6 7.89 -11.75 18.80
CA GLU A 6 8.95 -10.79 19.08
C GLU A 6 9.63 -10.34 17.78
N ILE A 7 9.98 -9.07 17.72
CA ILE A 7 10.76 -8.53 16.59
C ILE A 7 12.12 -9.24 16.59
N PRO A 8 12.45 -9.97 15.51
CA PRO A 8 13.72 -10.67 15.42
C PRO A 8 14.91 -9.72 15.62
N LYS A 9 15.91 -10.16 16.39
CA LYS A 9 17.08 -9.30 16.70
C LYS A 9 17.74 -8.71 15.46
N LYS A 10 17.77 -9.46 14.34
CA LYS A 10 18.34 -9.02 13.06
C LYS A 10 17.62 -7.82 12.43
N PHE A 11 16.34 -7.57 12.78
CA PHE A 11 15.55 -6.46 12.24
C PHE A 11 15.55 -5.22 13.14
N LYS A 12 16.07 -5.31 14.38
CA LYS A 12 16.12 -4.16 15.29
C LYS A 12 16.83 -2.94 14.70
N PRO A 13 17.97 -3.07 13.99
CA PRO A 13 18.61 -1.90 13.35
C PRO A 13 17.71 -1.24 12.31
N LEU A 14 17.07 -2.03 11.42
CA LEU A 14 16.15 -1.51 10.40
C LEU A 14 14.94 -0.80 11.03
N VAL A 15 14.33 -1.41 12.04
CA VAL A 15 13.20 -0.81 12.77
C VAL A 15 13.62 0.51 13.43
N SER A 16 14.81 0.55 14.06
CA SER A 16 15.35 1.75 14.67
C SER A 16 15.61 2.85 13.65
N GLN A 17 16.20 2.52 12.50
CA GLN A 17 16.42 3.48 11.41
C GLN A 17 15.12 4.02 10.83
N ALA A 18 14.14 3.15 10.58
CA ALA A 18 12.82 3.56 10.09
C ALA A 18 12.11 4.48 11.09
N ASN A 19 12.20 4.17 12.40
CA ASN A 19 11.67 5.03 13.46
C ASN A 19 12.38 6.39 13.51
N GLN A 20 13.69 6.42 13.34
CA GLN A 20 14.45 7.67 13.29
C GLN A 20 14.02 8.54 12.10
N VAL A 21 13.86 7.96 10.91
CA VAL A 21 13.34 8.68 9.73
C VAL A 21 11.92 9.19 10.00
N ALA A 22 11.07 8.37 10.60
CA ALA A 22 9.71 8.76 10.95
C ALA A 22 9.68 9.95 11.93
N THR A 23 10.55 9.93 12.92
CA THR A 23 10.62 10.97 13.98
C THR A 23 11.28 12.25 13.49
N GLU A 24 12.42 12.14 12.79
CA GLU A 24 13.27 13.30 12.46
C GLU A 24 12.92 13.92 11.10
N VAL A 25 12.31 13.14 10.18
CA VAL A 25 11.99 13.62 8.82
C VAL A 25 10.48 13.71 8.62
N PHE A 26 9.73 12.60 8.73
CA PHE A 26 8.31 12.59 8.37
C PHE A 26 7.44 13.41 9.32
N ARG A 27 7.56 13.18 10.62
CA ARG A 27 6.73 13.85 11.61
C ARG A 27 6.83 15.39 11.57
N PRO A 28 8.03 15.99 11.47
CA PRO A 28 8.19 17.44 11.41
C PRO A 28 7.58 18.12 10.18
N ILE A 29 7.52 17.42 9.06
CA ILE A 29 6.98 17.97 7.80
C ILE A 29 5.56 17.50 7.48
N SER A 30 4.97 16.63 8.31
CA SER A 30 3.66 16.02 8.10
C SER A 30 2.55 17.07 7.88
N ARG A 31 2.40 18.03 8.80
CA ARG A 31 1.40 19.11 8.68
C ARG A 31 1.67 20.01 7.46
N LYS A 32 2.91 20.39 7.23
CA LYS A 32 3.31 21.22 6.10
C LYS A 32 2.77 20.70 4.76
N TYR A 33 2.93 19.39 4.52
CA TYR A 33 2.49 18.77 3.25
C TYR A 33 1.04 18.32 3.25
N ASP A 34 0.39 18.22 4.40
CA ASP A 34 -1.06 18.07 4.49
C ASP A 34 -1.78 19.37 4.06
N GLU A 35 -1.28 20.53 4.51
CA GLU A 35 -1.81 21.85 4.14
C GLU A 35 -1.46 22.23 2.70
N ALA A 36 -0.22 21.96 2.30
CA ALA A 36 0.29 22.27 0.96
C ALA A 36 0.01 21.11 -0.02
N GLU A 37 -1.25 20.69 -0.10
CA GLU A 37 -1.70 19.61 -0.98
C GLU A 37 -1.14 19.74 -2.40
N HIS A 38 -0.68 18.66 -3.00
CA HIS A 38 0.02 18.56 -4.28
C HIS A 38 1.44 19.16 -4.34
N SER A 39 1.94 19.74 -3.25
CA SER A 39 3.32 20.19 -3.19
C SER A 39 4.27 19.01 -3.05
N TYR A 40 5.36 19.04 -3.80
CA TYR A 40 6.36 17.96 -3.79
C TYR A 40 7.21 17.99 -2.51
N PRO A 41 7.26 16.91 -1.72
CA PRO A 41 8.10 16.83 -0.52
C PRO A 41 9.58 16.59 -0.91
N LYS A 42 10.32 17.65 -1.20
CA LYS A 42 11.73 17.59 -1.64
C LYS A 42 12.66 16.89 -0.65
N GLU A 43 12.31 16.92 0.63
CA GLU A 43 13.05 16.22 1.70
C GLU A 43 13.13 14.71 1.44
N LEU A 44 12.17 14.15 0.69
CA LEU A 44 12.11 12.72 0.36
C LEU A 44 13.12 12.32 -0.72
N ASP A 45 13.58 13.22 -1.58
CA ASP A 45 14.58 12.91 -2.62
C ASP A 45 15.91 12.50 -1.99
N MET A 46 16.35 13.25 -0.98
CA MET A 46 17.58 12.93 -0.25
C MET A 46 17.45 11.58 0.45
N LEU A 47 16.29 11.33 1.09
CA LEU A 47 16.03 10.05 1.77
C LEU A 47 16.00 8.87 0.79
N ALA A 48 15.35 9.03 -0.35
CA ALA A 48 15.32 8.01 -1.39
C ALA A 48 16.73 7.70 -1.93
N SER A 49 17.54 8.73 -2.16
CA SER A 49 18.92 8.56 -2.62
C SER A 49 19.81 7.86 -1.59
N LEU A 50 19.60 8.13 -0.29
CA LEU A 50 20.29 7.40 0.78
C LEU A 50 19.90 5.93 0.83
N ILE A 51 18.61 5.63 0.68
CA ILE A 51 18.09 4.25 0.64
C ILE A 51 18.66 3.50 -0.56
N ASP A 52 18.70 4.13 -1.73
CA ASP A 52 19.28 3.53 -2.93
C ASP A 52 20.77 3.22 -2.76
N GLY A 53 21.55 4.17 -2.26
CA GLY A 53 22.99 3.97 -2.00
C GLY A 53 23.28 2.86 -0.97
N MET A 54 22.39 2.68 0.03
CA MET A 54 22.49 1.57 0.98
C MET A 54 22.16 0.22 0.33
N ASN A 55 21.29 0.19 -0.67
CA ASN A 55 20.84 -1.00 -1.36
C ASN A 55 21.82 -1.47 -2.45
N GLU A 56 22.59 -0.55 -3.06
CA GLU A 56 23.62 -0.89 -4.06
C GLU A 56 24.76 -1.78 -3.52
N GLY A 57 24.98 -1.77 -2.21
CA GLY A 57 25.99 -2.59 -1.52
C GLY A 57 25.45 -3.86 -0.87
N SER A 58 24.16 -4.15 -1.00
CA SER A 58 23.54 -5.33 -0.41
C SER A 58 22.95 -6.25 -1.49
N ASP A 59 23.02 -7.58 -1.30
CA ASP A 59 22.26 -8.57 -2.09
C ASP A 59 20.73 -8.41 -2.01
N ILE A 60 20.28 -7.40 -1.29
CA ILE A 60 18.89 -6.95 -1.21
C ILE A 60 18.74 -5.94 -2.36
N GLY A 61 18.30 -6.42 -3.51
CA GLY A 61 18.08 -5.58 -4.70
C GLY A 61 17.36 -4.29 -4.36
N GLY A 62 17.82 -3.18 -4.98
CA GLY A 62 17.45 -1.81 -4.68
C GLY A 62 15.93 -1.54 -4.68
N ALA A 63 15.55 -0.37 -4.22
CA ALA A 63 14.21 0.17 -4.27
C ALA A 63 13.73 0.23 -5.73
N GLY A 64 13.17 -0.84 -6.21
CA GLY A 64 12.73 -1.01 -7.59
C GLY A 64 12.34 -2.45 -7.86
N ALA A 65 11.90 -2.72 -9.08
CA ALA A 65 11.44 -4.04 -9.49
C ALA A 65 12.54 -5.14 -9.48
N ALA A 66 13.81 -4.77 -9.49
CA ALA A 66 14.92 -5.70 -9.68
C ALA A 66 15.17 -6.68 -8.52
N GLY A 67 14.72 -6.33 -7.29
CA GLY A 67 15.02 -7.12 -6.08
C GLY A 67 14.00 -8.19 -5.70
N VAL A 68 12.90 -8.34 -6.43
CA VAL A 68 11.75 -9.14 -5.98
C VAL A 68 11.83 -10.61 -6.40
N ARG A 69 12.61 -10.96 -7.42
CA ARG A 69 12.77 -12.35 -7.88
C ARG A 69 13.90 -13.05 -7.11
N ARG A 70 13.56 -13.71 -6.00
CA ARG A 70 14.46 -14.67 -5.34
C ARG A 70 14.02 -16.10 -5.66
N GLU A 71 14.99 -16.97 -5.90
CA GLU A 71 14.75 -18.42 -5.96
C GLU A 71 14.13 -18.90 -4.63
N LYS A 72 13.02 -19.63 -4.74
CA LYS A 72 12.37 -20.27 -3.61
C LYS A 72 13.22 -21.47 -3.19
N SER A 73 14.00 -21.36 -2.11
CA SER A 73 14.60 -22.54 -1.48
C SER A 73 13.62 -23.09 -0.45
N ASP A 74 13.09 -24.27 -0.70
CA ASP A 74 12.27 -25.02 0.25
C ASP A 74 13.18 -26.01 1.02
N ASP A 75 13.75 -25.51 2.13
CA ASP A 75 14.58 -26.31 3.05
C ASP A 75 13.84 -26.69 4.33
N GLY A 76 12.55 -26.39 4.43
CA GLY A 76 11.71 -26.72 5.58
C GLY A 76 11.97 -25.88 6.83
N GLU A 77 12.91 -24.94 6.81
CA GLU A 77 13.19 -24.06 7.95
C GLU A 77 12.15 -22.95 8.13
N ASN A 78 11.91 -22.57 9.38
CA ASN A 78 11.03 -21.46 9.72
C ASN A 78 11.78 -20.12 9.57
N ARG A 79 11.31 -19.23 8.68
CA ARG A 79 12.02 -18.01 8.31
C ARG A 79 11.24 -16.75 8.69
N ASN A 80 12.01 -15.74 9.11
CA ASN A 80 11.59 -14.34 9.10
C ASN A 80 12.44 -13.64 8.03
N GLY A 81 11.82 -13.28 6.91
CA GLY A 81 12.50 -12.78 5.72
C GLY A 81 12.18 -11.34 5.41
N SER A 82 12.23 -11.02 4.11
CA SER A 82 12.04 -9.66 3.61
C SER A 82 10.62 -9.13 3.79
N ASN A 83 9.60 -9.99 3.71
CA ASN A 83 8.21 -9.53 3.91
C ASN A 83 7.99 -9.02 5.33
N LEU A 84 8.47 -9.75 6.34
CA LEU A 84 8.36 -9.31 7.73
C LEU A 84 9.18 -8.04 7.98
N SER A 85 10.41 -7.94 7.44
CA SER A 85 11.22 -6.72 7.62
C SER A 85 10.58 -5.50 6.97
N THR A 86 9.99 -5.65 5.77
CA THR A 86 9.27 -4.59 5.07
C THR A 86 8.05 -4.13 5.85
N VAL A 87 7.24 -5.06 6.36
CA VAL A 87 6.07 -4.75 7.20
C VAL A 87 6.48 -3.95 8.43
N LEU A 88 7.54 -4.37 9.14
CA LEU A 88 8.04 -3.66 10.32
C LEU A 88 8.53 -2.25 9.98
N GLY A 89 9.27 -2.08 8.88
CA GLY A 89 9.71 -0.77 8.41
C GLY A 89 8.54 0.17 8.03
N ILE A 90 7.53 -0.35 7.33
CA ILE A 90 6.32 0.40 6.96
C ILE A 90 5.55 0.85 8.19
N ILE A 91 5.40 0.00 9.22
CA ILE A 91 4.75 0.39 10.49
C ILE A 91 5.43 1.61 11.10
N GLU A 92 6.76 1.62 11.17
CA GLU A 92 7.52 2.75 11.71
C GLU A 92 7.35 4.02 10.87
N LEU A 93 7.52 3.91 9.55
CA LEU A 93 7.41 5.07 8.66
C LEU A 93 5.99 5.65 8.66
N CYS A 94 4.93 4.84 8.68
CA CYS A 94 3.55 5.28 8.74
C CYS A 94 3.15 5.83 10.13
N TRP A 95 3.85 5.44 11.20
CA TRP A 95 3.77 6.14 12.48
C TRP A 95 4.23 7.59 12.34
N GLY A 96 5.20 7.86 11.47
CA GLY A 96 5.60 9.22 11.09
C GLY A 96 4.54 9.92 10.26
N ASP A 97 4.30 9.43 9.04
CA ASP A 97 3.29 9.94 8.12
C ASP A 97 3.05 8.99 6.95
N VAL A 98 1.81 8.54 6.76
CA VAL A 98 1.46 7.62 5.67
C VAL A 98 1.43 8.31 4.30
N GLY A 99 1.06 9.59 4.24
CA GLY A 99 1.04 10.36 2.99
C GLY A 99 2.44 10.57 2.45
N LEU A 100 3.41 10.85 3.33
CA LEU A 100 4.83 10.99 2.96
C LEU A 100 5.44 9.65 2.55
N LEU A 101 5.08 8.53 3.21
CA LEU A 101 5.50 7.20 2.75
C LEU A 101 5.03 6.93 1.32
N LEU A 102 3.76 7.21 1.02
CA LEU A 102 3.20 7.03 -0.33
C LEU A 102 3.79 8.00 -1.37
N SER A 103 4.49 9.02 -0.92
CA SER A 103 5.18 10.01 -1.77
C SER A 103 6.66 9.68 -2.00
N MET A 104 7.17 8.62 -1.38
CA MET A 104 8.57 8.21 -1.54
C MET A 104 8.87 7.81 -2.98
N PRO A 105 9.91 8.39 -3.62
CA PRO A 105 10.34 7.98 -4.94
C PRO A 105 10.67 6.49 -5.01
N ARG A 106 10.35 5.86 -6.12
CA ARG A 106 10.64 4.45 -6.45
C ARG A 106 10.05 3.38 -5.51
N GLN A 107 9.15 3.75 -4.60
CA GLN A 107 8.46 2.84 -3.68
C GLN A 107 7.01 2.53 -4.11
N GLY A 108 6.72 2.68 -5.40
CA GLY A 108 5.36 2.60 -5.93
C GLY A 108 4.90 1.20 -6.34
N LEU A 109 3.58 1.05 -6.46
CA LEU A 109 2.93 -0.17 -6.96
C LEU A 109 3.29 -0.49 -8.42
N GLY A 110 3.64 0.52 -9.24
CA GLY A 110 4.10 0.33 -10.60
C GLY A 110 5.41 -0.48 -10.65
N ASN A 111 6.35 -0.19 -9.75
CA ASN A 111 7.58 -0.97 -9.63
C ASN A 111 7.28 -2.43 -9.23
N SER A 112 6.34 -2.65 -8.31
CA SER A 112 5.90 -4.00 -7.94
C SER A 112 5.22 -4.74 -9.11
N ALA A 113 4.43 -4.04 -9.92
CA ALA A 113 3.80 -4.62 -11.11
C ALA A 113 4.86 -5.01 -12.17
N ILE A 114 5.86 -4.16 -12.42
CA ILE A 114 6.99 -4.49 -13.29
C ILE A 114 7.71 -5.73 -12.77
N ALA A 115 8.05 -5.77 -11.48
CA ALA A 115 8.73 -6.91 -10.85
C ALA A 115 8.00 -8.24 -11.03
N SER A 116 6.67 -8.23 -10.97
CA SER A 116 5.85 -9.46 -10.99
C SER A 116 5.70 -10.08 -12.39
N VAL A 117 5.70 -9.26 -13.45
CA VAL A 117 5.33 -9.74 -14.80
C VAL A 117 6.37 -9.47 -15.89
N ALA A 118 7.31 -8.53 -15.70
CA ALA A 118 8.30 -8.17 -16.71
C ALA A 118 9.28 -9.32 -17.01
N THR A 119 9.77 -9.36 -18.25
CA THR A 119 10.90 -10.20 -18.63
C THR A 119 12.22 -9.65 -18.05
N GLU A 120 13.29 -10.44 -18.08
CA GLU A 120 14.62 -9.97 -17.62
C GLU A 120 15.11 -8.75 -18.40
N GLU A 121 14.83 -8.70 -19.69
CA GLU A 121 15.18 -7.59 -20.57
C GLU A 121 14.40 -6.33 -20.20
N GLN A 122 13.09 -6.46 -19.98
CA GLN A 122 12.25 -5.38 -19.51
C GLN A 122 12.65 -4.88 -18.10
N LEU A 123 13.05 -5.79 -17.20
CA LEU A 123 13.58 -5.42 -15.89
C LEU A 123 14.87 -4.59 -15.99
N LYS A 124 15.78 -4.93 -16.92
CA LYS A 124 17.00 -4.14 -17.17
C LYS A 124 16.67 -2.74 -17.70
N THR A 125 15.65 -2.63 -18.55
CA THR A 125 15.26 -1.36 -19.17
C THR A 125 14.48 -0.45 -18.21
N TYR A 126 13.52 -1.00 -17.46
CA TYR A 126 12.53 -0.23 -16.72
C TYR A 126 12.69 -0.32 -15.20
N GLY A 127 13.35 -1.36 -14.68
CA GLY A 127 13.38 -1.68 -13.25
C GLY A 127 14.01 -0.62 -12.35
N GLY A 128 14.92 0.21 -12.88
CA GLY A 128 15.53 1.32 -12.13
C GLY A 128 14.75 2.63 -12.15
N LYS A 129 13.70 2.75 -12.99
CA LYS A 129 12.86 3.95 -13.09
C LYS A 129 11.73 3.92 -12.05
N TRP A 130 11.27 5.07 -11.63
CA TRP A 130 10.09 5.19 -10.77
C TRP A 130 8.81 4.96 -11.58
N ALA A 131 8.00 3.97 -11.20
CA ALA A 131 6.78 3.62 -11.91
C ALA A 131 5.54 3.76 -11.02
N ALA A 132 4.52 4.45 -11.52
CA ALA A 132 3.17 4.46 -10.97
C ALA A 132 2.31 3.35 -11.61
N MET A 133 1.19 2.99 -10.97
CA MET A 133 0.27 1.96 -11.48
C MET A 133 -1.11 2.54 -11.77
N ALA A 134 -1.60 2.40 -13.00
CA ALA A 134 -2.87 2.91 -13.48
C ALA A 134 -3.81 1.77 -13.90
N ILE A 135 -4.61 1.27 -12.96
CA ILE A 135 -5.60 0.21 -13.20
C ILE A 135 -7.03 0.73 -13.11
N THR A 136 -7.34 1.54 -12.11
CA THR A 136 -8.69 2.01 -11.79
C THR A 136 -9.23 2.96 -12.85
N GLU A 137 -10.49 2.79 -13.20
CA GLU A 137 -11.25 3.65 -14.13
C GLU A 137 -12.50 4.22 -13.44
N PRO A 138 -13.14 5.28 -13.97
CA PRO A 138 -14.32 5.89 -13.35
C PRO A 138 -15.43 4.90 -13.03
N GLU A 139 -15.64 3.89 -13.89
CA GLU A 139 -16.69 2.88 -13.73
C GLU A 139 -16.18 1.50 -13.31
N ALA A 140 -14.85 1.32 -13.14
CA ALA A 140 -14.21 0.03 -12.81
C ALA A 140 -13.17 0.19 -11.70
N GLY A 141 -13.62 0.26 -10.45
CA GLY A 141 -12.78 0.27 -9.25
C GLY A 141 -12.65 -1.12 -8.65
N SER A 142 -13.63 -1.53 -7.83
CA SER A 142 -13.64 -2.86 -7.19
C SER A 142 -13.74 -4.02 -8.18
N ASP A 143 -14.41 -3.84 -9.31
CA ASP A 143 -14.38 -4.77 -10.44
C ASP A 143 -13.29 -4.36 -11.44
N SER A 144 -12.04 -4.56 -11.08
CA SER A 144 -10.88 -4.27 -11.94
C SER A 144 -10.82 -5.12 -13.21
N ALA A 145 -11.67 -6.14 -13.33
CA ALA A 145 -11.80 -6.94 -14.54
C ALA A 145 -12.75 -6.31 -15.58
N ALA A 146 -13.52 -5.31 -15.17
CA ALA A 146 -14.47 -4.58 -16.05
C ALA A 146 -13.85 -3.33 -16.68
N ILE A 147 -12.52 -3.16 -16.65
CA ILE A 147 -11.84 -2.02 -17.27
C ILE A 147 -12.19 -1.91 -18.75
N ARG A 148 -12.28 -0.68 -19.23
CA ARG A 148 -12.69 -0.33 -20.59
C ARG A 148 -11.57 0.21 -21.46
N ALA A 149 -10.45 0.63 -20.88
CA ALA A 149 -9.27 1.04 -21.64
C ALA A 149 -8.84 -0.09 -22.58
N THR A 150 -8.54 0.27 -23.83
CA THR A 150 -8.14 -0.65 -24.89
C THR A 150 -6.69 -0.46 -25.28
N ALA A 151 -6.09 -1.50 -25.82
CA ALA A 151 -4.78 -1.48 -26.46
C ALA A 151 -4.86 -2.26 -27.76
N GLU A 152 -4.76 -1.58 -28.90
CA GLU A 152 -4.84 -2.16 -30.23
C GLU A 152 -3.46 -2.17 -30.89
N LEU A 153 -3.06 -3.30 -31.45
CA LEU A 153 -1.77 -3.41 -32.17
C LEU A 153 -1.90 -2.77 -33.55
N ASP A 154 -1.04 -1.78 -33.84
CA ASP A 154 -0.94 -1.08 -35.11
C ASP A 154 0.54 -1.10 -35.58
N GLY A 155 0.86 -2.05 -36.43
CA GLY A 155 2.24 -2.29 -36.86
C GLY A 155 3.12 -2.80 -35.71
N ASP A 156 4.13 -2.03 -35.33
CA ASP A 156 5.07 -2.33 -34.27
C ASP A 156 4.76 -1.57 -32.95
N GLU A 157 3.58 -0.95 -32.86
CA GLU A 157 3.14 -0.19 -31.70
C GLU A 157 1.78 -0.65 -31.19
N TYR A 158 1.54 -0.49 -29.88
CA TYR A 158 0.19 -0.51 -29.32
C TYR A 158 -0.36 0.90 -29.20
N VAL A 159 -1.62 1.08 -29.58
CA VAL A 159 -2.39 2.32 -29.42
C VAL A 159 -3.33 2.14 -28.24
N LEU A 160 -3.08 2.88 -27.13
CA LEU A 160 -3.88 2.81 -25.93
C LEU A 160 -4.89 3.96 -25.91
N ASN A 161 -6.15 3.63 -25.58
CA ASN A 161 -7.24 4.59 -25.43
C ASN A 161 -8.04 4.29 -24.16
N GLY A 162 -8.42 5.32 -23.40
CA GLY A 162 -9.22 5.19 -22.20
C GLY A 162 -8.93 6.25 -21.15
N GLU A 163 -9.45 6.02 -19.94
CA GLU A 163 -9.30 6.93 -18.81
C GLU A 163 -8.83 6.14 -17.57
N LYS A 164 -7.93 6.72 -16.79
CA LYS A 164 -7.42 6.14 -15.54
C LYS A 164 -7.50 7.15 -14.42
N ILE A 165 -7.99 6.71 -13.26
CA ILE A 165 -8.18 7.58 -12.10
C ILE A 165 -7.47 7.03 -10.87
N PHE A 166 -7.21 7.90 -9.89
CA PHE A 166 -6.57 7.58 -8.60
C PHE A 166 -5.19 6.94 -8.74
N VAL A 167 -4.38 7.46 -9.67
CA VAL A 167 -3.01 6.97 -9.91
C VAL A 167 -2.06 7.64 -8.93
N THR A 168 -1.67 6.91 -7.89
CA THR A 168 -0.70 7.37 -6.88
C THR A 168 0.65 7.65 -7.53
N SER A 169 1.26 8.79 -7.20
CA SER A 169 2.53 9.28 -7.77
C SER A 169 2.50 9.48 -9.29
N GLY A 170 1.30 9.59 -9.90
CA GLY A 170 1.15 9.64 -11.34
C GLY A 170 1.75 10.89 -11.98
N ASP A 171 1.79 12.01 -11.28
CA ASP A 171 2.39 13.25 -11.79
C ASP A 171 3.93 13.23 -11.73
N ARG A 172 4.50 12.48 -10.79
CA ARG A 172 5.94 12.51 -10.48
C ARG A 172 6.73 11.28 -10.98
N ALA A 173 6.05 10.16 -11.19
CA ALA A 173 6.72 8.94 -11.67
C ALA A 173 7.24 9.11 -13.10
N ASP A 174 8.37 8.46 -13.41
CA ASP A 174 8.96 8.45 -14.76
C ASP A 174 8.12 7.63 -15.74
N LEU A 175 7.47 6.58 -15.22
CA LEU A 175 6.69 5.60 -15.97
C LEU A 175 5.31 5.40 -15.35
N ILE A 176 4.33 5.13 -16.21
CA ILE A 176 2.99 4.69 -15.77
C ILE A 176 2.75 3.27 -16.31
N VAL A 177 2.54 2.30 -15.41
CA VAL A 177 2.10 0.96 -15.78
C VAL A 177 0.59 1.00 -15.97
N VAL A 178 0.14 1.00 -17.22
CA VAL A 178 -1.27 1.11 -17.61
C VAL A 178 -1.85 -0.27 -17.89
N TRP A 179 -2.98 -0.59 -17.26
CA TRP A 179 -3.74 -1.80 -17.54
C TRP A 179 -4.80 -1.51 -18.61
N ALA A 180 -4.76 -2.27 -19.72
CA ALA A 180 -5.70 -2.15 -20.83
C ALA A 180 -6.05 -3.52 -21.41
N SER A 181 -7.16 -3.61 -22.12
CA SER A 181 -7.64 -4.84 -22.73
C SER A 181 -7.22 -4.89 -24.21
N LEU A 182 -6.63 -6.02 -24.62
CA LEU A 182 -6.36 -6.33 -26.02
C LEU A 182 -7.64 -6.73 -26.79
N ASP A 183 -8.63 -7.26 -26.08
CA ASP A 183 -9.91 -7.70 -26.64
C ASP A 183 -10.96 -7.78 -25.52
N ARG A 184 -11.84 -6.80 -25.46
CA ARG A 184 -12.87 -6.72 -24.42
C ARG A 184 -13.83 -7.91 -24.41
N SER A 185 -14.03 -8.58 -25.55
CA SER A 185 -14.89 -9.76 -25.64
C SER A 185 -14.36 -10.97 -24.85
N LYS A 186 -13.05 -11.01 -24.60
CA LYS A 186 -12.36 -12.07 -23.85
C LYS A 186 -12.23 -11.77 -22.34
N GLY A 187 -12.77 -10.62 -21.88
CA GLY A 187 -12.75 -10.23 -20.48
C GLY A 187 -11.36 -10.26 -19.85
N ARG A 188 -11.22 -10.82 -18.66
CA ARG A 188 -9.97 -10.87 -17.87
C ARG A 188 -8.76 -11.43 -18.62
N ALA A 189 -8.97 -12.38 -19.52
CA ALA A 189 -7.89 -13.04 -20.23
C ALA A 189 -7.10 -12.08 -21.13
N ALA A 190 -7.77 -11.06 -21.63
CA ALA A 190 -7.17 -10.07 -22.55
C ALA A 190 -6.60 -8.83 -21.86
N ILE A 191 -6.71 -8.71 -20.53
CA ILE A 191 -6.16 -7.57 -19.81
C ILE A 191 -4.66 -7.75 -19.66
N LYS A 192 -3.90 -6.74 -20.10
CA LYS A 192 -2.44 -6.69 -20.05
C LYS A 192 -1.97 -5.36 -19.46
N SER A 193 -0.72 -5.33 -19.03
CA SER A 193 -0.07 -4.12 -18.55
C SER A 193 0.95 -3.60 -19.57
N PHE A 194 0.99 -2.28 -19.71
CA PHE A 194 1.83 -1.57 -20.65
C PHE A 194 2.64 -0.50 -19.93
N ILE A 195 3.91 -0.37 -20.28
CA ILE A 195 4.72 0.77 -19.86
C ILE A 195 4.41 1.96 -20.76
N VAL A 196 4.02 3.06 -20.13
CA VAL A 196 3.85 4.36 -20.79
C VAL A 196 4.81 5.35 -20.13
N GLU A 197 5.66 6.00 -20.89
CA GLU A 197 6.53 7.06 -20.37
C GLU A 197 5.69 8.28 -20.00
N ARG A 198 6.08 8.97 -18.92
CA ARG A 198 5.29 10.09 -18.37
C ARG A 198 5.08 11.23 -19.35
N ASP A 199 6.04 11.45 -20.24
CA ASP A 199 6.02 12.49 -21.28
C ASP A 199 5.41 12.05 -22.61
N ASN A 200 4.82 10.84 -22.68
CA ASN A 200 4.14 10.37 -23.89
C ASN A 200 3.02 11.35 -24.29
N PRO A 201 3.01 11.82 -25.57
CA PRO A 201 2.06 12.85 -26.01
C PRO A 201 0.60 12.40 -25.96
N GLY A 202 0.33 11.09 -25.99
CA GLY A 202 -0.99 10.51 -25.85
C GLY A 202 -1.46 10.30 -24.40
N LEU A 203 -0.58 10.53 -23.41
CA LEU A 203 -0.91 10.45 -21.97
C LEU A 203 -1.12 11.86 -21.41
N LYS A 204 -2.36 12.23 -21.17
CA LYS A 204 -2.73 13.56 -20.65
C LYS A 204 -3.06 13.48 -19.17
N LEU A 205 -2.38 14.31 -18.36
CA LEU A 205 -2.80 14.57 -16.99
C LEU A 205 -4.02 15.49 -16.99
N ASP A 206 -5.15 15.01 -16.54
CA ASP A 206 -6.39 15.80 -16.48
C ASP A 206 -6.43 16.64 -15.20
N ARG A 207 -6.13 16.03 -14.05
CA ARG A 207 -6.10 16.70 -12.76
C ARG A 207 -5.37 15.87 -11.71
N LEU A 208 -5.01 16.54 -10.61
CA LEU A 208 -4.67 15.92 -9.35
C LEU A 208 -5.88 15.96 -8.42
N GLU A 209 -6.16 14.87 -7.72
CA GLU A 209 -7.33 14.75 -6.85
C GLU A 209 -7.14 15.50 -5.53
N HIS A 210 -8.11 16.34 -5.17
CA HIS A 210 -8.25 16.88 -3.81
C HIS A 210 -8.84 15.81 -2.91
N LYS A 211 -8.14 15.48 -1.83
CA LYS A 211 -8.49 14.32 -1.01
C LYS A 211 -8.82 14.69 0.44
N LEU A 212 -9.56 13.82 1.11
CA LEU A 212 -9.83 13.93 2.55
C LEU A 212 -8.52 13.87 3.35
N GLY A 213 -7.68 12.86 3.08
CA GLY A 213 -6.42 12.60 3.73
C GLY A 213 -5.32 12.22 2.75
N ILE A 214 -4.17 11.82 3.25
CA ILE A 214 -2.95 11.53 2.48
C ILE A 214 -2.61 12.62 1.45
N ARG A 215 -2.81 13.87 1.83
CA ARG A 215 -2.72 15.02 0.91
C ARG A 215 -1.29 15.27 0.41
N ALA A 216 -0.28 14.82 1.15
CA ALA A 216 1.12 14.86 0.73
C ALA A 216 1.41 13.99 -0.51
N SER A 217 0.59 12.94 -0.75
CA SER A 217 0.73 12.05 -1.90
C SER A 217 -0.12 12.54 -3.06
N ASP A 218 0.50 12.84 -4.21
CA ASP A 218 -0.23 13.16 -5.43
C ASP A 218 -1.02 11.94 -5.92
N THR A 219 -2.18 12.21 -6.50
CA THR A 219 -3.07 11.18 -7.01
C THR A 219 -3.67 11.71 -8.31
N ALA A 220 -3.21 11.17 -9.43
CA ALA A 220 -3.49 11.68 -10.75
C ALA A 220 -4.67 10.99 -11.44
N ASN A 221 -5.34 11.75 -12.32
CA ASN A 221 -6.24 11.23 -13.34
C ASN A 221 -5.62 11.45 -14.70
N PHE A 222 -5.73 10.44 -15.58
CA PHE A 222 -5.18 10.48 -16.92
C PHE A 222 -6.21 10.10 -17.96
N THR A 223 -6.16 10.80 -19.10
CA THR A 223 -6.77 10.38 -20.36
C THR A 223 -5.68 9.86 -21.29
N LEU A 224 -5.90 8.67 -21.84
CA LEU A 224 -5.11 8.05 -22.90
C LEU A 224 -5.85 8.30 -24.22
N GLN A 225 -5.25 9.06 -25.12
CA GLN A 225 -5.81 9.39 -26.43
C GLN A 225 -4.78 9.10 -27.50
N ASP A 226 -5.03 8.05 -28.27
CA ASP A 226 -4.08 7.53 -29.27
C ASP A 226 -2.65 7.43 -28.72
N CYS A 227 -2.55 6.95 -27.46
CA CYS A 227 -1.31 6.85 -26.73
C CYS A 227 -0.51 5.67 -27.26
N ARG A 228 0.51 5.98 -28.10
CA ARG A 228 1.33 5.00 -28.79
C ARG A 228 2.51 4.58 -27.93
N VAL A 229 2.70 3.28 -27.82
CA VAL A 229 3.86 2.68 -27.14
C VAL A 229 4.42 1.55 -28.00
N PRO A 230 5.75 1.30 -28.01
CA PRO A 230 6.33 0.21 -28.75
C PRO A 230 5.77 -1.14 -28.25
N LYS A 231 5.73 -2.15 -29.10
CA LYS A 231 5.20 -3.48 -28.74
C LYS A 231 5.92 -4.11 -27.55
N GLU A 232 7.19 -3.79 -27.35
CA GLU A 232 8.03 -4.22 -26.23
C GLU A 232 7.60 -3.62 -24.89
N ALA A 233 6.77 -2.57 -24.91
CA ALA A 233 6.21 -1.96 -23.70
C ALA A 233 5.10 -2.80 -23.06
N LEU A 234 4.52 -3.78 -23.76
CA LEU A 234 3.66 -4.78 -23.15
C LEU A 234 4.48 -5.65 -22.21
N LEU A 235 4.15 -5.63 -20.91
CA LEU A 235 4.87 -6.37 -19.89
C LEU A 235 4.52 -7.87 -19.93
N GLY A 236 5.55 -8.70 -19.97
CA GLY A 236 5.42 -10.15 -19.95
C GLY A 236 4.98 -10.76 -21.29
N ASP A 237 4.14 -11.80 -21.20
CA ASP A 237 3.71 -12.58 -22.36
C ASP A 237 2.51 -11.90 -23.08
N PRO A 238 2.60 -11.58 -24.37
CA PRO A 238 1.50 -10.99 -25.14
C PRO A 238 0.33 -11.96 -25.39
N GLU A 239 0.53 -13.28 -25.26
CA GLU A 239 -0.55 -14.23 -25.50
C GLU A 239 -1.73 -14.07 -24.54
N VAL A 240 -2.94 -14.14 -25.08
CA VAL A 240 -4.19 -14.12 -24.29
C VAL A 240 -4.43 -15.52 -23.73
N LYS A 241 -4.12 -15.70 -22.45
CA LYS A 241 -4.30 -16.96 -21.72
C LYS A 241 -5.37 -16.78 -20.63
N GLU A 242 -6.15 -17.86 -20.33
CA GLU A 242 -7.18 -17.82 -19.28
C GLU A 242 -6.69 -17.29 -17.92
N LYS A 243 -5.40 -17.45 -17.62
CA LYS A 243 -4.74 -16.97 -16.39
C LYS A 243 -4.03 -15.63 -16.54
N GLY A 244 -4.22 -14.89 -17.62
CA GLY A 244 -3.51 -13.63 -17.92
C GLY A 244 -3.63 -12.57 -16.79
N PHE A 245 -4.76 -12.53 -16.08
CA PHE A 245 -5.00 -11.63 -14.94
C PHE A 245 -4.47 -12.18 -13.60
N ALA A 246 -3.94 -13.40 -13.56
CA ALA A 246 -3.46 -14.01 -12.31
C ALA A 246 -2.24 -13.28 -11.72
N GLY A 247 -1.34 -12.76 -12.56
CA GLY A 247 -0.19 -11.96 -12.10
C GLY A 247 -0.58 -10.67 -11.37
N VAL A 248 -1.70 -10.03 -11.80
CA VAL A 248 -2.28 -8.88 -11.08
C VAL A 248 -2.71 -9.26 -9.67
N MET A 249 -3.42 -10.39 -9.56
CA MET A 249 -3.95 -10.86 -8.27
C MET A 249 -2.83 -11.30 -7.33
N GLU A 250 -1.76 -11.89 -7.85
CA GLU A 250 -0.57 -12.24 -7.07
C GLU A 250 0.14 -10.98 -6.54
N THR A 251 0.22 -9.92 -7.36
CA THR A 251 0.73 -8.62 -6.91
C THR A 251 -0.08 -8.10 -5.72
N PHE A 252 -1.41 -8.12 -5.81
CA PHE A 252 -2.28 -7.66 -4.71
C PHE A 252 -2.18 -8.54 -3.44
N ASP A 253 -2.00 -9.86 -3.55
CA ASP A 253 -1.82 -10.74 -2.40
C ASP A 253 -0.53 -10.39 -1.63
N ASN A 254 0.49 -9.90 -2.32
CA ASN A 254 1.76 -9.48 -1.73
C ASN A 254 1.67 -8.05 -1.14
N THR A 255 0.83 -7.16 -1.66
CA THR A 255 0.73 -5.76 -1.20
C THR A 255 -0.27 -5.56 -0.06
N ARG A 256 -1.30 -6.40 0.11
CA ARG A 256 -2.28 -6.29 1.20
C ARG A 256 -1.67 -6.26 2.61
N PRO A 257 -0.67 -7.11 2.96
CA PRO A 257 0.00 -7.01 4.25
C PRO A 257 0.72 -5.66 4.46
N LEU A 258 1.20 -5.04 3.39
CA LEU A 258 1.85 -3.72 3.45
C LEU A 258 0.84 -2.62 3.76
N VAL A 259 -0.36 -2.68 3.16
CA VAL A 259 -1.46 -1.76 3.52
C VAL A 259 -1.93 -1.96 4.95
N ALA A 260 -2.01 -3.22 5.41
CA ALA A 260 -2.31 -3.50 6.81
C ALA A 260 -1.24 -2.91 7.75
N ALA A 261 0.04 -2.99 7.38
CA ALA A 261 1.14 -2.37 8.11
C ALA A 261 1.04 -0.84 8.16
N MET A 262 0.64 -0.19 7.05
CA MET A 262 0.36 1.25 7.02
C MET A 262 -0.71 1.62 8.05
N ALA A 263 -1.82 0.89 8.06
CA ALA A 263 -2.93 1.10 9.00
C ALA A 263 -2.50 0.90 10.46
N VAL A 264 -1.71 -0.13 10.74
CA VAL A 264 -1.13 -0.40 12.08
C VAL A 264 -0.25 0.76 12.53
N GLY A 265 0.62 1.29 11.64
CA GLY A 265 1.50 2.42 11.95
C GLY A 265 0.72 3.70 12.32
N VAL A 266 -0.27 4.07 11.52
CA VAL A 266 -1.15 5.24 11.79
C VAL A 266 -1.94 5.06 13.08
N THR A 267 -2.49 3.85 13.30
CA THR A 267 -3.23 3.52 14.53
C THR A 267 -2.35 3.67 15.78
N ARG A 268 -1.12 3.15 15.73
CA ARG A 268 -0.16 3.29 16.83
C ARG A 268 0.15 4.75 17.14
N ALA A 269 0.36 5.58 16.12
CA ALA A 269 0.62 7.00 16.30
C ALA A 269 -0.53 7.71 17.05
N ALA A 270 -1.77 7.44 16.65
CA ALA A 270 -2.94 8.01 17.27
C ALA A 270 -3.12 7.55 18.73
N LEU A 271 -2.91 6.26 19.01
CA LEU A 271 -2.99 5.72 20.37
C LEU A 271 -1.92 6.30 21.30
N GLU A 272 -0.66 6.39 20.84
CA GLU A 272 0.44 6.95 21.64
C GLU A 272 0.18 8.42 22.01
N GLU A 273 -0.27 9.25 21.05
CA GLU A 273 -0.60 10.65 21.34
C GLU A 273 -1.82 10.75 22.26
N THR A 274 -2.86 9.95 22.04
CA THR A 274 -4.04 9.92 22.91
C THR A 274 -3.68 9.50 24.34
N ARG A 275 -2.83 8.49 24.51
CA ARG A 275 -2.33 8.07 25.84
C ARG A 275 -1.64 9.22 26.57
N LYS A 276 -0.82 9.99 25.85
CA LYS A 276 -0.15 11.19 26.38
C LYS A 276 -1.17 12.24 26.83
N LYS A 277 -2.16 12.56 25.97
CA LYS A 277 -3.22 13.54 26.28
C LYS A 277 -4.10 13.11 27.45
N LEU A 278 -4.47 11.84 27.52
CA LEU A 278 -5.22 11.29 28.68
C LEU A 278 -4.42 11.40 29.97
N LYS A 279 -3.11 11.12 29.93
CA LYS A 279 -2.22 11.29 31.08
C LYS A 279 -2.12 12.76 31.51
N GLU A 280 -1.99 13.69 30.59
CA GLU A 280 -1.98 15.14 30.82
C GLU A 280 -3.31 15.61 31.46
N ALA A 281 -4.43 15.01 31.06
CA ALA A 281 -5.76 15.25 31.64
C ALA A 281 -6.02 14.53 32.98
N GLY A 282 -5.02 13.82 33.53
CA GLY A 282 -5.14 13.10 34.82
C GLY A 282 -5.89 11.76 34.72
N VAL A 283 -6.19 11.27 33.51
CA VAL A 283 -6.80 9.96 33.33
C VAL A 283 -5.72 8.87 33.42
N LYS A 284 -5.82 8.01 34.44
CA LYS A 284 -4.93 6.87 34.60
C LYS A 284 -5.49 5.66 33.85
N ILE A 285 -4.67 5.05 32.98
CA ILE A 285 -4.94 3.76 32.37
C ILE A 285 -4.22 2.70 33.20
N ASP A 286 -4.96 1.72 33.71
CA ASP A 286 -4.48 0.69 34.64
C ASP A 286 -4.70 -0.69 34.02
N TYR A 287 -3.62 -1.33 33.58
CA TYR A 287 -3.66 -2.63 32.88
C TYR A 287 -3.96 -3.80 33.85
N ASP A 288 -3.83 -3.59 35.13
CA ASP A 288 -4.10 -4.61 36.15
C ASP A 288 -5.58 -4.62 36.61
N LYS A 289 -6.42 -3.73 36.05
CA LYS A 289 -7.84 -3.62 36.37
C LYS A 289 -8.73 -3.93 35.15
N PRO A 290 -9.89 -4.55 35.40
CA PRO A 290 -10.90 -4.68 34.33
C PRO A 290 -11.28 -3.32 33.74
N ALA A 291 -11.43 -3.24 32.41
CA ALA A 291 -11.77 -1.99 31.72
C ALA A 291 -13.02 -1.30 32.32
N LEU A 292 -14.08 -2.07 32.60
CA LEU A 292 -15.34 -1.56 33.16
C LEU A 292 -15.23 -1.01 34.59
N SER A 293 -14.12 -1.24 35.27
CA SER A 293 -13.88 -0.70 36.65
C SER A 293 -13.07 0.60 36.64
N GLN A 294 -12.77 1.15 35.47
CA GLN A 294 -11.94 2.33 35.29
C GLN A 294 -12.75 3.53 34.81
N HIS A 295 -12.09 4.67 34.67
CA HIS A 295 -12.67 5.84 34.01
C HIS A 295 -13.10 5.47 32.58
N ALA A 296 -14.26 5.97 32.11
CA ALA A 296 -14.81 5.61 30.79
C ALA A 296 -13.82 5.83 29.64
N ALA A 297 -13.04 6.92 29.68
CA ALA A 297 -12.00 7.17 28.68
C ALA A 297 -10.87 6.12 28.72
N ALA A 298 -10.46 5.66 29.89
CA ALA A 298 -9.48 4.59 30.05
C ALA A 298 -10.01 3.25 29.52
N ALA A 299 -11.27 2.93 29.83
CA ALA A 299 -11.94 1.73 29.33
C ALA A 299 -12.00 1.73 27.80
N ARG A 300 -12.44 2.84 27.20
CA ARG A 300 -12.48 3.00 25.73
C ARG A 300 -11.11 2.92 25.10
N PHE A 301 -10.09 3.51 25.72
CA PHE A 301 -8.71 3.43 25.24
C PHE A 301 -8.21 1.97 25.20
N LEU A 302 -8.45 1.20 26.26
CA LEU A 302 -8.05 -0.21 26.33
C LEU A 302 -8.74 -1.09 25.27
N GLU A 303 -10.00 -0.83 24.94
CA GLU A 303 -10.70 -1.50 23.84
C GLU A 303 -10.03 -1.22 22.49
N MET A 304 -9.73 0.06 22.23
CA MET A 304 -9.04 0.46 20.99
C MET A 304 -7.63 -0.14 20.89
N GLU A 305 -6.92 -0.21 22.00
CA GLU A 305 -5.60 -0.85 22.07
C GLU A 305 -5.67 -2.35 21.79
N ALA A 306 -6.68 -3.05 22.32
CA ALA A 306 -6.90 -4.46 22.01
C ALA A 306 -7.21 -4.72 20.53
N ASP A 307 -7.98 -3.84 19.89
CA ASP A 307 -8.26 -3.90 18.45
C ASP A 307 -7.00 -3.65 17.60
N TYR A 308 -6.15 -2.72 18.03
CA TYR A 308 -4.84 -2.47 17.44
C TYR A 308 -3.94 -3.71 17.51
N GLU A 309 -3.81 -4.32 18.68
CA GLU A 309 -3.01 -5.54 18.87
C GLU A 309 -3.48 -6.68 17.95
N ALA A 310 -4.80 -6.88 17.86
CA ALA A 310 -5.37 -7.88 16.97
C ALA A 310 -5.02 -7.62 15.49
N ALA A 311 -5.08 -6.37 15.05
CA ALA A 311 -4.72 -5.96 13.68
C ALA A 311 -3.22 -6.17 13.42
N TRP A 312 -2.38 -5.79 14.38
CA TRP A 312 -0.93 -5.97 14.31
C TRP A 312 -0.55 -7.45 14.19
N LEU A 313 -1.09 -8.32 15.05
CA LEU A 313 -0.82 -9.77 15.03
C LEU A 313 -1.22 -10.43 13.70
N LEU A 314 -2.38 -10.08 13.14
CA LEU A 314 -2.80 -10.58 11.84
C LEU A 314 -1.86 -10.11 10.71
N THR A 315 -1.36 -8.88 10.79
CA THR A 315 -0.42 -8.32 9.82
C THR A 315 0.91 -9.06 9.84
N LEU A 316 1.46 -9.32 11.02
CA LEU A 316 2.68 -10.11 11.18
C LEU A 316 2.50 -11.55 10.68
N GLN A 317 1.35 -12.17 10.97
CA GLN A 317 1.04 -13.52 10.50
C GLN A 317 1.04 -13.60 8.97
N ALA A 318 0.41 -12.65 8.29
CA ALA A 318 0.35 -12.63 6.83
C ALA A 318 1.75 -12.47 6.21
N ALA A 319 2.59 -11.60 6.75
CA ALA A 319 3.96 -11.39 6.32
C ALA A 319 4.83 -12.64 6.55
N TRP A 320 4.74 -13.25 7.73
CA TRP A 320 5.46 -14.48 8.06
C TRP A 320 5.07 -15.64 7.12
N MET A 321 3.79 -15.78 6.76
CA MET A 321 3.36 -16.80 5.81
C MET A 321 3.99 -16.60 4.44
N ALA A 322 4.08 -15.35 3.96
CA ALA A 322 4.74 -15.02 2.70
C ALA A 322 6.24 -15.37 2.74
N ASP A 323 6.93 -15.04 3.84
CA ASP A 323 8.34 -15.39 4.02
C ASP A 323 8.60 -16.92 4.01
N ASN A 324 7.59 -17.70 4.38
CA ASN A 324 7.67 -19.17 4.43
C ASN A 324 6.97 -19.85 3.23
N SER A 325 6.76 -19.13 2.13
CA SER A 325 6.12 -19.63 0.89
C SER A 325 4.78 -20.35 1.14
N LYS A 326 4.06 -19.95 2.20
CA LYS A 326 2.73 -20.49 2.52
C LYS A 326 1.66 -19.69 1.82
N PRO A 327 0.60 -20.34 1.28
CA PRO A 327 -0.55 -19.63 0.74
C PRO A 327 -1.13 -18.68 1.79
N ASN A 328 -1.12 -17.38 1.54
CA ASN A 328 -1.50 -16.36 2.52
C ASN A 328 -2.65 -15.45 2.08
N SER A 329 -3.31 -15.71 0.95
CA SER A 329 -4.39 -14.87 0.42
C SER A 329 -5.52 -14.64 1.44
N LEU A 330 -5.88 -15.66 2.23
CA LEU A 330 -6.86 -15.54 3.32
C LEU A 330 -6.34 -14.59 4.42
N GLN A 331 -5.14 -14.84 4.93
CA GLN A 331 -4.56 -14.07 6.04
C GLN A 331 -4.22 -12.63 5.62
N ALA A 332 -3.74 -12.43 4.39
CA ALA A 332 -3.50 -11.10 3.83
C ALA A 332 -4.80 -10.28 3.75
N SER A 333 -5.90 -10.90 3.30
CA SER A 333 -7.21 -10.26 3.25
C SER A 333 -7.79 -10.01 4.65
N MET A 334 -7.63 -10.94 5.59
CA MET A 334 -8.03 -10.75 7.00
C MET A 334 -7.26 -9.62 7.66
N ALA A 335 -5.94 -9.56 7.47
CA ALA A 335 -5.07 -8.51 7.99
C ALA A 335 -5.48 -7.14 7.45
N LYS A 336 -5.65 -7.00 6.13
CA LYS A 336 -6.05 -5.74 5.49
C LYS A 336 -7.45 -5.30 5.94
N ALA A 337 -8.41 -6.21 6.00
CA ALA A 337 -9.76 -5.92 6.45
C ALA A 337 -9.79 -5.46 7.92
N LYS A 338 -9.12 -6.19 8.82
CA LYS A 338 -9.08 -5.83 10.25
C LYS A 338 -8.32 -4.53 10.45
N ALA A 339 -7.09 -4.40 9.89
CA ALA A 339 -6.26 -3.23 10.13
C ALA A 339 -6.87 -1.95 9.56
N GLY A 340 -7.40 -1.96 8.33
CA GLY A 340 -8.05 -0.79 7.73
C GLY A 340 -9.26 -0.31 8.52
N ARG A 341 -10.15 -1.23 8.93
CA ARG A 341 -11.31 -0.91 9.78
C ARG A 341 -10.88 -0.39 11.14
N THR A 342 -9.98 -1.09 11.82
CA THR A 342 -9.45 -0.69 13.13
C THR A 342 -8.82 0.69 13.06
N CYS A 343 -8.05 0.99 12.01
CA CYS A 343 -7.42 2.30 11.86
C CYS A 343 -8.45 3.43 11.84
N VAL A 344 -9.52 3.29 11.06
CA VAL A 344 -10.61 4.29 10.99
C VAL A 344 -11.29 4.45 12.36
N GLU A 345 -11.69 3.36 12.99
CA GLU A 345 -12.44 3.37 14.25
C GLU A 345 -11.59 3.90 15.42
N VAL A 346 -10.32 3.50 15.48
CA VAL A 346 -9.40 3.93 16.53
C VAL A 346 -8.99 5.39 16.37
N THR A 347 -8.62 5.83 15.17
CA THR A 347 -8.21 7.25 14.98
C THR A 347 -9.35 8.22 15.25
N LEU A 348 -10.59 7.90 14.84
CA LEU A 348 -11.78 8.68 15.18
C LEU A 348 -12.06 8.62 16.69
N GLY A 349 -11.95 7.46 17.33
CA GLY A 349 -12.07 7.32 18.77
C GLY A 349 -11.02 8.12 19.54
N CYS A 350 -9.80 8.23 19.01
CA CYS A 350 -8.75 9.08 19.58
C CYS A 350 -9.10 10.58 19.49
N VAL A 351 -9.64 11.03 18.35
CA VAL A 351 -10.16 12.41 18.21
C VAL A 351 -11.27 12.68 19.23
N GLU A 352 -12.22 11.74 19.38
CA GLU A 352 -13.31 11.84 20.35
C GLU A 352 -12.80 11.94 21.79
N LEU A 353 -11.87 11.05 22.20
CA LEU A 353 -11.30 11.05 23.55
C LEU A 353 -10.50 12.32 23.89
N CYS A 354 -9.83 12.91 22.88
CA CYS A 354 -9.05 14.13 23.04
C CYS A 354 -9.89 15.41 22.86
N GLY A 355 -11.16 15.31 22.43
CA GLY A 355 -12.09 16.42 22.28
C GLY A 355 -11.56 17.53 21.38
N ALA A 356 -11.64 18.78 21.81
CA ALA A 356 -11.22 19.94 21.02
C ALA A 356 -9.73 19.89 20.62
N VAL A 357 -8.86 19.34 21.45
CA VAL A 357 -7.43 19.16 21.14
C VAL A 357 -7.24 18.14 20.04
N GLY A 358 -8.00 17.05 20.05
CA GLY A 358 -7.95 16.02 18.99
C GLY A 358 -8.56 16.47 17.66
N TYR A 359 -9.53 17.39 17.70
CA TYR A 359 -10.22 17.92 16.53
C TYR A 359 -9.47 19.08 15.86
N GLY A 360 -8.62 19.82 16.62
CA GLY A 360 -7.87 20.96 16.13
C GLY A 360 -6.58 20.56 15.40
N GLU A 361 -6.12 21.43 14.52
CA GLU A 361 -4.98 21.19 13.63
C GLU A 361 -3.60 21.35 14.30
N ASN A 362 -3.56 21.78 15.58
CA ASN A 362 -2.30 21.92 16.34
C ASN A 362 -1.60 20.58 16.59
N GLU A 363 -2.39 19.51 16.69
CA GLU A 363 -1.90 18.14 16.78
C GLU A 363 -2.17 17.40 15.46
N LEU A 364 -1.77 16.14 15.36
CA LEU A 364 -1.98 15.34 14.14
C LEU A 364 -3.16 14.36 14.24
N LEU A 365 -3.91 14.35 15.33
CA LEU A 365 -5.00 13.37 15.58
C LEU A 365 -6.10 13.46 14.51
N GLU A 366 -6.57 14.66 14.18
CA GLU A 366 -7.57 14.85 13.12
C GLU A 366 -7.03 14.47 11.74
N LYS A 367 -5.73 14.74 11.47
CA LYS A 367 -5.07 14.36 10.23
C LYS A 367 -5.01 12.84 10.09
N TRP A 368 -4.60 12.12 11.13
CA TRP A 368 -4.56 10.66 11.09
C TRP A 368 -5.95 10.05 10.92
N ALA A 369 -6.99 10.66 11.46
CA ALA A 369 -8.38 10.24 11.24
C ALA A 369 -8.79 10.42 9.76
N ARG A 370 -8.39 11.53 9.11
CA ARG A 370 -8.60 11.74 7.67
C ARG A 370 -7.79 10.78 6.82
N ASP A 371 -6.52 10.59 7.13
CA ASP A 371 -5.60 9.69 6.42
C ASP A 371 -6.04 8.23 6.53
N SER A 372 -6.57 7.81 7.68
CA SER A 372 -6.96 6.43 7.94
C SER A 372 -8.00 5.90 6.95
N LYS A 373 -8.88 6.78 6.45
CA LYS A 373 -10.01 6.35 5.63
C LYS A 373 -9.61 5.68 4.33
N ILE A 374 -8.53 6.11 3.69
CA ILE A 374 -8.08 5.50 2.45
C ILE A 374 -7.57 4.07 2.66
N LEU A 375 -7.02 3.76 3.84
CA LEU A 375 -6.50 2.43 4.19
C LEU A 375 -7.61 1.36 4.28
N ASP A 376 -8.86 1.79 4.41
CA ASP A 376 -10.06 0.93 4.32
C ASP A 376 -10.58 0.77 2.87
N ILE A 377 -10.08 1.56 1.91
CA ILE A 377 -10.60 1.66 0.54
C ILE A 377 -9.65 1.05 -0.50
N PHE A 378 -8.43 1.60 -0.65
CA PHE A 378 -7.53 1.21 -1.72
C PHE A 378 -6.96 -0.21 -1.54
N GLU A 379 -6.32 -0.77 -2.58
CA GLU A 379 -5.81 -2.17 -2.61
C GLU A 379 -6.90 -3.22 -2.33
N GLY A 380 -8.11 -2.92 -2.79
CA GLY A 380 -9.34 -3.68 -2.52
C GLY A 380 -10.08 -3.20 -1.28
N THR A 381 -11.31 -2.72 -1.50
CA THR A 381 -12.16 -2.19 -0.42
C THR A 381 -12.39 -3.21 0.68
N GLN A 382 -12.82 -2.73 1.86
CA GLN A 382 -13.25 -3.57 2.98
C GLN A 382 -14.18 -4.70 2.53
N GLN A 383 -15.18 -4.36 1.68
CA GLN A 383 -16.15 -5.32 1.16
C GLN A 383 -15.50 -6.41 0.31
N ILE A 384 -14.55 -6.03 -0.55
CA ILE A 384 -13.80 -6.98 -1.39
C ILE A 384 -12.95 -7.91 -0.52
N GLN A 385 -12.27 -7.38 0.51
CA GLN A 385 -11.50 -8.23 1.43
C GLN A 385 -12.39 -9.23 2.16
N LEU A 386 -13.54 -8.80 2.67
CA LEU A 386 -14.49 -9.68 3.35
C LEU A 386 -15.07 -10.75 2.40
N LEU A 387 -15.33 -10.42 1.13
CA LEU A 387 -15.74 -11.41 0.12
C LEU A 387 -14.64 -12.44 -0.15
N ILE A 388 -13.38 -12.02 -0.22
CA ILE A 388 -12.24 -12.94 -0.38
C ILE A 388 -12.16 -13.88 0.84
N VAL A 389 -12.24 -13.34 2.05
CA VAL A 389 -12.24 -14.12 3.30
C VAL A 389 -13.38 -15.13 3.31
N ALA A 390 -14.62 -14.70 3.01
CA ALA A 390 -15.77 -15.57 2.95
C ALA A 390 -15.60 -16.71 1.94
N ARG A 391 -15.12 -16.39 0.72
CA ARG A 391 -14.87 -17.39 -0.33
C ARG A 391 -13.84 -18.44 0.10
N GLN A 392 -12.74 -17.99 0.69
CA GLN A 392 -11.68 -18.89 1.16
C GLN A 392 -12.17 -19.81 2.28
N LEU A 393 -12.88 -19.26 3.28
CA LEU A 393 -13.42 -20.04 4.40
C LEU A 393 -14.50 -21.05 3.96
N LEU A 394 -15.38 -20.65 3.05
CA LEU A 394 -16.46 -21.49 2.52
C LEU A 394 -15.97 -22.43 1.40
N LYS A 395 -14.74 -22.25 0.91
CA LYS A 395 -14.17 -22.98 -0.24
C LYS A 395 -15.05 -22.85 -1.50
N LYS A 396 -15.59 -21.65 -1.75
CA LYS A 396 -16.48 -21.36 -2.88
C LYS A 396 -15.83 -20.37 -3.86
N THR A 397 -16.24 -20.49 -5.12
CA THR A 397 -15.90 -19.55 -6.18
C THR A 397 -16.81 -18.31 -6.13
N SER A 398 -16.44 -17.24 -6.85
CA SER A 398 -17.30 -16.04 -6.98
C SER A 398 -18.66 -16.35 -7.63
N ALA A 399 -18.70 -17.32 -8.53
CA ALA A 399 -19.94 -17.73 -9.20
C ALA A 399 -20.91 -18.46 -8.26
N GLU A 400 -20.38 -19.20 -7.28
CA GLU A 400 -21.19 -19.95 -6.30
C GLU A 400 -21.71 -19.10 -5.14
N LEU A 401 -21.23 -17.88 -4.99
CA LEU A 401 -21.66 -16.92 -3.97
C LEU A 401 -22.58 -15.80 -4.54
N ARG A 402 -23.01 -15.95 -5.78
CA ARG A 402 -23.99 -15.05 -6.42
C ARG A 402 -25.41 -15.45 -6.09
#